data_d5eb082cd855d3b58dcc657972cf6e68
#
_entry.id   d5eb082cd855d3b58dcc657972cf6e68
#
_cell.length_a   1.000
_cell.length_b   1.000
_cell.length_c   1.000
_cell.angle_alpha   90.00
_cell.angle_beta   90.00
_cell.angle_gamma   90.00
#
_symmetry.space_group_name_H-M   'P 1'
#
loop_
_entity.id
_entity.type
_entity.pdbx_description
1 polymer ?
#
loop_
_entity_poly.entity_id
_entity_poly.type
_entity_poly.pdbx_seq_one_letter_code
_entity_poly.pdbx_strand_id
1 'polypeptide(L)'
;MARPQRWSTPFGEKMTDADVETLLKRPDIAAIEADNFPKHTPLAGVLRNDTRIVKYRAGDIVVREGDYGNSAFLVMDGSLRVVLAPELPQNLLGRQVARQKGFFEALTQLWRNSRVPEVRDISRYQSQGLRGGADSANARVFLQDVPAVLDEHRTAKLEDGALFGELAALGRVPRTATIFAEEDSTLLEIRWQGLRELRKYDEGWRRMIDQRYRENALKAHLQESVMFSRLDEDSLQAVADKVLFETYGSFDWNVAFQRQRQSGSGKEPIIARQGEYPDGVLMIRAGFARVSVKHGNGERTLT
;
A
#
# COMPACT_ATOMS: atom_id res chain seq x y z
N MET A 1 -8.41 -9.67 -30.28
CA MET A 1 -8.50 -8.54 -29.35
C MET A 1 -7.10 -8.19 -28.89
N ALA A 2 -6.65 -6.94 -29.11
CA ALA A 2 -5.38 -6.47 -28.58
C ALA A 2 -5.43 -6.56 -27.05
N ARG A 3 -4.36 -7.07 -26.40
CA ARG A 3 -4.27 -7.08 -24.94
C ARG A 3 -4.29 -5.62 -24.48
N PRO A 4 -5.12 -5.24 -23.49
CA PRO A 4 -5.04 -3.91 -22.92
C PRO A 4 -3.61 -3.71 -22.41
N GLN A 5 -2.91 -2.71 -22.93
CA GLN A 5 -1.61 -2.34 -22.42
C GLN A 5 -1.81 -1.78 -21.01
N ARG A 6 -0.85 -2.00 -20.12
CA ARG A 6 -0.87 -1.50 -18.73
C ARG A 6 -1.26 0.00 -18.67
N TRP A 7 -0.81 0.76 -19.65
CA TRP A 7 -0.99 2.21 -19.70
C TRP A 7 -2.19 2.69 -20.52
N SER A 8 -3.06 1.76 -20.97
CA SER A 8 -4.32 2.13 -21.61
C SER A 8 -5.31 2.82 -20.67
N THR A 9 -5.12 2.65 -19.35
CA THR A 9 -5.86 3.33 -18.28
C THR A 9 -4.87 3.99 -17.32
N PRO A 10 -4.41 5.21 -17.59
CA PRO A 10 -3.49 5.92 -16.71
C PRO A 10 -4.15 6.20 -15.36
N PHE A 11 -3.35 6.17 -14.30
CA PHE A 11 -3.83 6.41 -12.94
C PHE A 11 -4.29 7.86 -12.73
N GLY A 12 -3.59 8.80 -13.33
CA GLY A 12 -3.92 10.23 -13.33
C GLY A 12 -4.35 10.70 -14.72
N GLU A 13 -5.65 10.75 -15.00
CA GLU A 13 -6.17 11.24 -16.28
C GLU A 13 -5.70 12.67 -16.64
N LYS A 14 -5.38 13.48 -15.62
CA LYS A 14 -4.95 14.86 -15.77
C LYS A 14 -3.42 15.05 -15.79
N MET A 15 -2.64 13.96 -15.60
CA MET A 15 -1.18 14.06 -15.71
C MET A 15 -0.78 14.47 -17.13
N THR A 16 0.00 15.55 -17.26
CA THR A 16 0.53 16.04 -18.53
C THR A 16 2.00 15.70 -18.69
N ASP A 17 2.55 15.83 -19.88
CA ASP A 17 3.98 15.65 -20.10
C ASP A 17 4.79 16.74 -19.39
N ALA A 18 4.24 17.96 -19.26
CA ALA A 18 4.85 19.04 -18.48
C ALA A 18 4.94 18.72 -16.99
N ASP A 19 3.93 18.04 -16.42
CA ASP A 19 3.97 17.56 -15.04
C ASP A 19 5.09 16.53 -14.87
N VAL A 20 5.23 15.60 -15.83
CA VAL A 20 6.31 14.60 -15.81
C VAL A 20 7.69 15.25 -15.90
N GLU A 21 7.88 16.25 -16.77
CA GLU A 21 9.13 17.00 -16.86
C GLU A 21 9.45 17.73 -15.55
N THR A 22 8.44 18.26 -14.88
CA THR A 22 8.59 18.91 -13.58
C THR A 22 8.98 17.89 -12.51
N LEU A 23 8.34 16.73 -12.49
CA LEU A 23 8.68 15.65 -11.57
C LEU A 23 10.11 15.14 -11.78
N LEU A 24 10.55 14.96 -13.01
CA LEU A 24 11.91 14.50 -13.32
C LEU A 24 13.02 15.47 -12.86
N LYS A 25 12.68 16.74 -12.60
CA LYS A 25 13.62 17.76 -12.08
C LYS A 25 13.67 17.79 -10.55
N ARG A 26 12.72 17.13 -9.86
CA ARG A 26 12.73 17.08 -8.40
C ARG A 26 13.89 16.23 -7.88
N PRO A 27 14.58 16.64 -6.79
CA PRO A 27 15.76 15.95 -6.30
C PRO A 27 15.54 14.46 -6.01
N ASP A 28 14.40 14.12 -5.40
CA ASP A 28 13.98 12.78 -5.02
C ASP A 28 13.66 11.87 -6.23
N ILE A 29 13.25 12.45 -7.35
CA ILE A 29 12.98 11.74 -8.60
C ILE A 29 14.19 11.80 -9.54
N ALA A 30 14.89 12.93 -9.59
CA ALA A 30 16.09 13.11 -10.42
C ALA A 30 17.25 12.18 -9.99
N ALA A 31 17.25 11.77 -8.72
CA ALA A 31 18.21 10.78 -8.20
C ALA A 31 17.98 9.36 -8.75
N ILE A 32 16.85 9.08 -9.40
CA ILE A 32 16.52 7.78 -9.98
C ILE A 32 17.32 7.59 -11.27
N GLU A 33 18.02 6.47 -11.38
CA GLU A 33 18.77 6.11 -12.58
C GLU A 33 17.84 5.66 -13.71
N ALA A 34 17.39 6.61 -14.54
CA ALA A 34 16.43 6.37 -15.63
C ALA A 34 16.90 5.30 -16.63
N ASP A 35 18.21 5.16 -16.84
CA ASP A 35 18.81 4.20 -17.76
C ASP A 35 18.62 2.73 -17.33
N ASN A 36 18.37 2.49 -16.05
CA ASN A 36 18.07 1.14 -15.54
C ASN A 36 16.66 0.67 -15.95
N PHE A 37 15.80 1.59 -16.39
CA PHE A 37 14.45 1.24 -16.81
C PHE A 37 14.45 0.71 -18.26
N PRO A 38 13.74 -0.40 -18.50
CA PRO A 38 13.67 -0.96 -19.85
C PRO A 38 12.88 -0.03 -20.79
N LYS A 39 13.24 -0.05 -22.09
CA LYS A 39 12.60 0.80 -23.12
C LYS A 39 11.08 0.69 -23.16
N HIS A 40 10.52 -0.47 -22.82
CA HIS A 40 9.05 -0.68 -22.78
C HIS A 40 8.40 -0.18 -21.49
N THR A 41 9.19 0.21 -20.48
CA THR A 41 8.71 0.75 -19.20
C THR A 41 9.67 1.85 -18.73
N PRO A 42 9.85 2.93 -19.50
CA PRO A 42 10.76 4.00 -19.12
C PRO A 42 10.24 4.74 -17.87
N LEU A 43 11.15 5.35 -17.08
CA LEU A 43 10.80 6.11 -15.89
C LEU A 43 9.71 7.15 -16.16
N ALA A 44 9.85 7.95 -17.22
CA ALA A 44 8.85 8.94 -17.62
C ALA A 44 7.47 8.31 -17.87
N GLY A 45 7.43 7.10 -18.48
CA GLY A 45 6.21 6.35 -18.68
C GLY A 45 5.57 5.86 -17.36
N VAL A 46 6.38 5.44 -16.39
CA VAL A 46 5.90 5.09 -15.04
C VAL A 46 5.30 6.31 -14.37
N LEU A 47 5.99 7.44 -14.38
CA LEU A 47 5.48 8.71 -13.81
C LEU A 47 4.19 9.14 -14.50
N ARG A 48 4.13 9.11 -15.83
CA ARG A 48 2.97 9.54 -16.63
C ARG A 48 1.71 8.70 -16.35
N ASN A 49 1.87 7.39 -16.18
CA ASN A 49 0.74 6.46 -16.16
C ASN A 49 0.42 5.88 -14.78
N ASP A 50 1.39 5.83 -13.88
CA ASP A 50 1.24 5.20 -12.58
C ASP A 50 1.23 6.19 -11.42
N THR A 51 1.27 7.49 -11.69
CA THR A 51 1.23 8.53 -10.66
C THR A 51 0.16 9.58 -10.94
N ARG A 52 -0.21 10.34 -9.92
CA ARG A 52 -1.05 11.54 -10.03
C ARG A 52 -0.68 12.55 -8.95
N ILE A 53 -0.79 13.84 -9.29
CA ILE A 53 -0.61 14.94 -8.34
C ILE A 53 -1.97 15.20 -7.68
N VAL A 54 -1.99 15.16 -6.34
CA VAL A 54 -3.21 15.36 -5.53
C VAL A 54 -2.93 16.47 -4.52
N LYS A 55 -3.89 17.38 -4.38
CA LYS A 55 -3.84 18.46 -3.38
C LYS A 55 -4.78 18.16 -2.22
N TYR A 56 -4.29 18.40 -1.02
CA TYR A 56 -5.02 18.29 0.23
C TYR A 56 -5.00 19.62 0.94
N ARG A 57 -6.10 19.95 1.62
CA ARG A 57 -6.18 21.15 2.46
C ARG A 57 -5.79 20.79 3.90
N ALA A 58 -5.39 21.79 4.67
CA ALA A 58 -5.20 21.63 6.10
C ALA A 58 -6.42 20.93 6.74
N GLY A 59 -6.16 19.87 7.54
CA GLY A 59 -7.19 19.03 8.15
C GLY A 59 -7.71 17.87 7.30
N ASP A 60 -7.42 17.81 6.00
CA ASP A 60 -7.82 16.66 5.18
C ASP A 60 -7.09 15.39 5.63
N ILE A 61 -7.83 14.30 5.86
CA ILE A 61 -7.23 12.98 6.11
C ILE A 61 -6.81 12.37 4.77
N VAL A 62 -5.52 12.11 4.64
CA VAL A 62 -4.91 11.49 3.44
C VAL A 62 -5.03 9.97 3.51
N VAL A 63 -4.74 9.40 4.67
CA VAL A 63 -4.73 7.96 4.92
C VAL A 63 -5.38 7.70 6.28
N ARG A 64 -6.27 6.72 6.34
CA ARG A 64 -6.90 6.27 7.59
C ARG A 64 -6.38 4.90 7.99
N GLU A 65 -6.01 4.76 9.23
CA GLU A 65 -5.66 3.49 9.82
C GLU A 65 -6.75 2.43 9.59
N GLY A 66 -6.35 1.20 9.29
CA GLY A 66 -7.23 0.07 9.02
C GLY A 66 -7.90 0.06 7.64
N ASP A 67 -7.79 1.14 6.83
CA ASP A 67 -8.28 1.13 5.46
C ASP A 67 -7.28 0.40 4.53
N TYR A 68 -7.80 -0.29 3.52
CA TYR A 68 -6.96 -0.84 2.46
C TYR A 68 -6.63 0.24 1.44
N GLY A 69 -5.36 0.33 1.04
CA GLY A 69 -4.91 1.28 0.04
C GLY A 69 -3.93 0.67 -0.95
N ASN A 70 -4.07 1.07 -2.22
CA ASN A 70 -3.29 0.55 -3.34
C ASN A 70 -2.21 1.53 -3.83
N SER A 71 -1.97 2.61 -3.09
CA SER A 71 -1.00 3.64 -3.46
C SER A 71 -0.14 4.06 -2.28
N ALA A 72 1.07 4.56 -2.61
CA ALA A 72 1.95 5.31 -1.72
C ALA A 72 1.89 6.79 -2.09
N PHE A 73 2.39 7.63 -1.21
CA PHE A 73 2.38 9.09 -1.37
C PHE A 73 3.78 9.64 -1.10
N LEU A 74 4.24 10.52 -1.99
CA LEU A 74 5.44 11.32 -1.80
C LEU A 74 5.00 12.76 -1.56
N VAL A 75 5.46 13.38 -0.47
CA VAL A 75 5.20 14.79 -0.18
C VAL A 75 5.99 15.63 -1.16
N MET A 76 5.29 16.50 -1.91
CA MET A 76 5.91 17.41 -2.88
C MET A 76 5.99 18.85 -2.35
N ASP A 77 5.07 19.22 -1.49
CA ASP A 77 4.97 20.55 -0.88
C ASP A 77 4.01 20.46 0.30
N GLY A 78 4.26 21.27 1.34
CA GLY A 78 3.49 21.27 2.56
C GLY A 78 3.97 20.27 3.60
N SER A 79 3.14 20.04 4.61
CA SER A 79 3.44 19.12 5.70
C SER A 79 2.23 18.32 6.18
N LEU A 80 2.49 17.09 6.65
CA LEU A 80 1.48 16.19 7.16
C LEU A 80 1.88 15.68 8.55
N ARG A 81 0.90 15.15 9.27
CA ARG A 81 1.09 14.50 10.58
C ARG A 81 0.65 13.04 10.53
N VAL A 82 1.51 12.18 11.04
CA VAL A 82 1.19 10.78 11.31
C VAL A 82 0.77 10.68 12.77
N VAL A 83 -0.41 10.14 13.05
CA VAL A 83 -0.85 9.85 14.42
C VAL A 83 -0.22 8.55 14.87
N LEU A 84 0.54 8.62 15.96
CA LEU A 84 1.29 7.49 16.51
C LEU A 84 0.57 6.84 17.70
N ALA A 85 0.12 7.64 18.67
CA ALA A 85 -0.56 7.17 19.88
C ALA A 85 -1.15 8.36 20.67
N PRO A 86 -2.29 8.21 21.37
CA PRO A 86 -3.25 7.13 21.14
C PRO A 86 -3.90 7.24 19.76
N GLU A 87 -4.44 6.13 19.25
CA GLU A 87 -5.16 6.10 17.98
C GLU A 87 -6.35 7.06 17.97
N LEU A 88 -6.65 7.62 16.80
CA LEU A 88 -7.81 8.50 16.67
C LEU A 88 -9.12 7.72 16.89
N PRO A 89 -10.08 8.29 17.66
CA PRO A 89 -11.41 7.72 17.80
C PRO A 89 -12.09 7.48 16.44
N GLN A 90 -12.81 6.38 16.30
CA GLN A 90 -13.43 5.97 15.04
C GLN A 90 -14.41 7.02 14.46
N ASN A 91 -15.07 7.79 15.32
CA ASN A 91 -15.94 8.90 14.90
C ASN A 91 -15.16 10.02 14.21
N LEU A 92 -13.94 10.35 14.65
CA LEU A 92 -13.08 11.34 14.00
C LEU A 92 -12.57 10.85 12.64
N LEU A 93 -12.44 9.53 12.48
CA LEU A 93 -12.09 8.89 11.20
C LEU A 93 -13.28 8.82 10.22
N GLY A 94 -14.43 9.39 10.57
CA GLY A 94 -15.66 9.34 9.77
C GLY A 94 -16.26 7.94 9.70
N ARG A 95 -15.91 7.03 10.62
CA ARG A 95 -16.49 5.70 10.73
C ARG A 95 -17.67 5.75 11.70
N GLN A 96 -18.81 5.14 11.33
CA GLN A 96 -19.88 4.90 12.28
C GLN A 96 -19.43 3.78 13.22
N VAL A 97 -19.35 4.08 14.51
CA VAL A 97 -19.17 3.04 15.53
C VAL A 97 -20.38 2.13 15.45
N ALA A 98 -20.16 0.86 15.09
CA ALA A 98 -21.21 -0.13 15.11
C ALA A 98 -21.71 -0.26 16.56
N ARG A 99 -22.86 0.33 16.87
CA ARG A 99 -23.50 0.22 18.17
C ARG A 99 -23.74 -1.28 18.41
N GLN A 100 -23.12 -1.84 19.44
CA GLN A 100 -23.39 -3.20 19.84
C GLN A 100 -24.88 -3.26 20.17
N LYS A 101 -25.65 -3.86 19.27
CA LYS A 101 -27.08 -4.08 19.47
C LYS A 101 -27.25 -5.06 20.61
N GLY A 102 -28.02 -4.69 21.60
CA GLY A 102 -28.37 -5.59 22.69
C GLY A 102 -29.06 -6.85 22.14
N PHE A 103 -28.94 -7.96 22.86
CA PHE A 103 -29.47 -9.27 22.46
C PHE A 103 -30.96 -9.21 22.04
N PHE A 104 -31.75 -8.34 22.68
CA PHE A 104 -33.17 -8.12 22.36
C PHE A 104 -33.38 -7.35 21.04
N GLU A 105 -32.51 -6.44 20.67
CA GLU A 105 -32.57 -5.76 19.35
C GLU A 105 -32.21 -6.71 18.21
N ALA A 106 -31.30 -7.65 18.43
CA ALA A 106 -30.95 -8.66 17.45
C ALA A 106 -32.11 -9.65 17.21
N LEU A 107 -32.88 -10.00 18.24
CA LEU A 107 -34.05 -10.87 18.12
C LEU A 107 -35.21 -10.20 17.34
N THR A 108 -35.45 -8.92 17.56
CA THR A 108 -36.51 -8.17 16.83
C THR A 108 -36.16 -7.96 15.36
N GLN A 109 -34.87 -7.98 15.00
CA GLN A 109 -34.39 -7.86 13.62
C GLN A 109 -34.65 -9.13 12.79
N LEU A 110 -34.71 -10.31 13.42
CA LEU A 110 -35.07 -11.58 12.77
C LEU A 110 -36.51 -11.56 12.22
N TRP A 111 -37.40 -10.74 12.80
CA TRP A 111 -38.82 -10.64 12.42
C TRP A 111 -39.13 -9.43 11.54
N ARG A 112 -38.20 -8.49 11.39
CA ARG A 112 -38.33 -7.29 10.53
C ARG A 112 -37.20 -7.20 9.52
N ASN A 113 -37.08 -8.21 8.69
CA ASN A 113 -36.18 -8.12 7.55
C ASN A 113 -36.83 -7.25 6.45
N SER A 114 -36.65 -5.93 6.55
CA SER A 114 -37.01 -5.04 5.46
C SER A 114 -36.01 -5.24 4.30
N ARG A 115 -36.50 -5.66 3.15
CA ARG A 115 -35.76 -5.81 1.89
C ARG A 115 -35.39 -4.44 1.29
N VAL A 116 -35.00 -3.48 2.08
CA VAL A 116 -34.54 -2.18 1.60
C VAL A 116 -33.03 -2.26 1.50
N PRO A 117 -32.42 -2.13 0.31
CA PRO A 117 -30.98 -2.04 0.19
C PRO A 117 -30.50 -0.85 1.01
N GLU A 118 -29.44 -1.05 1.77
CA GLU A 118 -28.81 -0.04 2.62
C GLU A 118 -28.27 1.09 1.72
N VAL A 119 -29.09 2.11 1.49
CA VAL A 119 -28.67 3.33 0.79
C VAL A 119 -27.87 4.12 1.82
N ARG A 120 -26.55 4.04 1.76
CA ARG A 120 -25.67 4.95 2.49
C ARG A 120 -25.94 6.37 1.98
N ASP A 121 -26.52 7.19 2.81
CA ASP A 121 -26.70 8.61 2.50
C ASP A 121 -25.33 9.31 2.56
N ILE A 122 -24.63 9.32 1.43
CA ILE A 122 -23.31 9.92 1.23
C ILE A 122 -23.46 11.46 1.13
N SER A 123 -24.67 11.98 1.02
CA SER A 123 -24.92 13.40 0.76
C SER A 123 -24.51 14.34 1.90
N ARG A 124 -24.42 13.82 3.13
CA ARG A 124 -24.00 14.60 4.31
C ARG A 124 -22.52 14.86 4.43
N TYR A 125 -21.69 14.16 3.64
CA TYR A 125 -20.21 14.22 3.71
C TYR A 125 -19.56 14.65 2.40
N GLN A 126 -20.34 15.11 1.42
CA GLN A 126 -19.81 15.75 0.23
C GLN A 126 -19.41 17.17 0.56
N SER A 127 -18.14 17.38 0.93
CA SER A 127 -17.52 18.70 0.77
C SER A 127 -17.57 19.05 -0.71
N GLN A 128 -18.23 20.14 -1.03
CA GLN A 128 -18.32 20.68 -2.40
C GLN A 128 -16.91 20.97 -2.92
N GLY A 129 -16.45 20.19 -3.84
CA GLY A 129 -15.24 20.49 -4.59
C GLY A 129 -14.36 19.29 -4.89
N LEU A 130 -14.43 18.90 -6.14
CA LEU A 130 -13.61 18.00 -6.92
C LEU A 130 -14.14 16.57 -7.10
N ARG A 131 -14.95 16.44 -8.14
CA ARG A 131 -15.16 15.19 -8.88
C ARG A 131 -13.83 14.77 -9.49
N GLY A 132 -13.35 13.59 -9.14
CA GLY A 132 -12.21 13.01 -9.83
C GLY A 132 -11.74 11.71 -9.19
N GLY A 133 -12.01 10.58 -9.82
CA GLY A 133 -11.33 9.32 -9.57
C GLY A 133 -12.22 8.20 -9.03
N ALA A 134 -12.22 7.12 -9.78
CA ALA A 134 -13.03 5.92 -9.60
C ALA A 134 -12.61 5.02 -8.43
N ASP A 135 -12.35 5.59 -7.26
CA ASP A 135 -12.33 4.86 -5.99
C ASP A 135 -13.40 5.46 -5.09
N SER A 136 -14.57 4.84 -5.13
CA SER A 136 -15.74 5.20 -4.33
C SER A 136 -15.55 5.02 -2.81
N ALA A 137 -14.34 4.75 -2.36
CA ALA A 137 -13.94 4.72 -0.96
C ALA A 137 -13.42 6.07 -0.43
N ASN A 138 -13.19 7.07 -1.29
CA ASN A 138 -12.56 8.33 -0.92
C ASN A 138 -13.56 9.45 -0.69
N ALA A 139 -14.52 9.26 0.21
CA ALA A 139 -15.09 10.40 0.91
C ALA A 139 -13.96 11.05 1.71
N ARG A 140 -13.50 12.25 1.31
CA ARG A 140 -12.52 13.02 2.09
C ARG A 140 -13.12 13.30 3.46
N VAL A 141 -12.46 12.80 4.49
CA VAL A 141 -12.82 13.09 5.87
C VAL A 141 -11.93 14.22 6.33
N PHE A 142 -12.55 15.24 6.87
CA PHE A 142 -11.90 16.43 7.38
C PHE A 142 -11.84 16.36 8.90
N LEU A 143 -10.67 16.56 9.49
CA LEU A 143 -10.49 16.75 10.92
C LEU A 143 -10.90 18.18 11.28
N GLN A 144 -11.96 18.32 12.06
CA GLN A 144 -12.50 19.64 12.42
C GLN A 144 -11.60 20.40 13.42
N ASP A 145 -10.79 19.68 14.17
CA ASP A 145 -9.96 20.26 15.23
C ASP A 145 -8.53 19.67 15.19
N VAL A 146 -7.74 20.12 14.23
CA VAL A 146 -6.33 19.74 14.11
C VAL A 146 -5.51 20.11 15.35
N PRO A 147 -5.67 21.32 15.98
CA PRO A 147 -4.95 21.67 17.19
C PRO A 147 -5.21 20.70 18.34
N ALA A 148 -6.47 20.33 18.61
CA ALA A 148 -6.79 19.38 19.68
C ALA A 148 -6.15 18.01 19.43
N VAL A 149 -6.14 17.52 18.17
CA VAL A 149 -5.47 16.26 17.82
C VAL A 149 -3.96 16.35 18.09
N LEU A 150 -3.32 17.48 17.78
CA LEU A 150 -1.89 17.67 18.04
C LEU A 150 -1.56 17.72 19.52
N ASP A 151 -2.47 18.25 20.34
CA ASP A 151 -2.31 18.33 21.80
C ASP A 151 -2.57 16.99 22.52
N GLU A 152 -3.54 16.22 22.03
CA GLU A 152 -3.97 14.97 22.67
C GLU A 152 -3.22 13.73 22.18
N HIS A 153 -2.63 13.78 20.97
CA HIS A 153 -2.01 12.62 20.35
C HIS A 153 -0.52 12.86 20.07
N ARG A 154 0.28 11.80 20.25
CA ARG A 154 1.66 11.82 19.77
C ARG A 154 1.66 11.74 18.25
N THR A 155 2.28 12.69 17.58
CA THR A 155 2.36 12.75 16.13
C THR A 155 3.81 12.85 15.65
N ALA A 156 4.06 12.37 14.44
CA ALA A 156 5.31 12.61 13.72
C ALA A 156 5.02 13.46 12.47
N LYS A 157 5.91 14.38 12.16
CA LYS A 157 5.79 15.26 10.98
C LYS A 157 6.37 14.57 9.74
N LEU A 158 5.68 14.73 8.61
CA LEU A 158 6.15 14.37 7.28
C LEU A 158 6.26 15.64 6.46
N GLU A 159 7.44 15.90 5.92
CA GLU A 159 7.78 17.09 5.14
C GLU A 159 8.13 16.72 3.70
N ASP A 160 8.50 17.70 2.90
CA ASP A 160 8.89 17.52 1.49
C ASP A 160 9.89 16.36 1.31
N GLY A 161 9.67 15.52 0.30
CA GLY A 161 10.44 14.30 0.03
C GLY A 161 10.08 13.10 0.91
N ALA A 162 9.16 13.23 1.90
CA ALA A 162 8.74 12.11 2.70
C ALA A 162 7.82 11.16 1.89
N LEU A 163 8.18 9.87 1.86
CA LEU A 163 7.36 8.80 1.27
C LEU A 163 6.57 8.09 2.38
N PHE A 164 5.30 7.80 2.17
CA PHE A 164 4.47 7.03 3.10
C PHE A 164 3.40 6.20 2.39
N GLY A 165 2.82 5.23 3.13
CA GLY A 165 1.79 4.35 2.61
C GLY A 165 2.28 3.21 1.72
N GLU A 166 3.60 3.11 1.51
CA GLU A 166 4.27 2.10 0.68
C GLU A 166 4.05 0.67 1.21
N LEU A 167 3.97 0.51 2.54
CA LEU A 167 3.76 -0.79 3.18
C LEU A 167 2.42 -1.40 2.78
N ALA A 168 1.35 -0.62 2.89
CA ALA A 168 0.01 -1.05 2.52
C ALA A 168 -0.10 -1.28 1.00
N ALA A 169 0.51 -0.40 0.20
CA ALA A 169 0.47 -0.49 -1.26
C ALA A 169 1.15 -1.75 -1.80
N LEU A 170 2.31 -2.12 -1.25
CA LEU A 170 3.09 -3.29 -1.70
C LEU A 170 2.69 -4.57 -0.98
N GLY A 171 2.40 -4.49 0.32
CA GLY A 171 2.08 -5.65 1.16
C GLY A 171 0.61 -6.06 1.10
N ARG A 172 -0.28 -5.18 0.61
CA ARG A 172 -1.74 -5.35 0.64
C ARG A 172 -2.30 -5.59 2.04
N VAL A 173 -1.69 -4.97 2.99
CA VAL A 173 -2.13 -4.92 4.38
C VAL A 173 -2.94 -3.65 4.60
N PRO A 174 -3.77 -3.59 5.64
CA PRO A 174 -4.41 -2.34 6.04
C PRO A 174 -3.38 -1.26 6.36
N ARG A 175 -3.79 0.01 6.23
CA ARG A 175 -3.01 1.15 6.67
C ARG A 175 -2.72 1.05 8.16
N THR A 176 -1.48 1.25 8.55
CA THR A 176 -1.01 1.10 9.94
C THR A 176 -1.10 2.37 10.76
N ALA A 177 -1.42 3.50 10.14
CA ALA A 177 -1.55 4.78 10.81
C ALA A 177 -2.53 5.70 10.07
N THR A 178 -3.06 6.68 10.79
CA THR A 178 -3.81 7.79 10.21
C THR A 178 -2.88 8.95 9.92
N ILE A 179 -2.98 9.52 8.71
CA ILE A 179 -2.16 10.64 8.25
C ILE A 179 -3.10 11.74 7.75
N PHE A 180 -2.91 12.95 8.23
CA PHE A 180 -3.67 14.12 7.82
C PHE A 180 -2.75 15.28 7.43
N ALA A 181 -3.24 16.20 6.59
CA ALA A 181 -2.52 17.39 6.19
C ALA A 181 -2.56 18.41 7.33
N GLU A 182 -1.39 18.85 7.80
CA GLU A 182 -1.26 19.91 8.79
C GLU A 182 -1.50 21.29 8.16
N GLU A 183 -1.09 21.44 6.93
CA GLU A 183 -1.29 22.60 6.08
C GLU A 183 -1.67 22.18 4.66
N ASP A 184 -2.03 23.14 3.81
CA ASP A 184 -2.33 22.85 2.41
C ASP A 184 -1.11 22.18 1.77
N SER A 185 -1.31 20.97 1.26
CA SER A 185 -0.21 20.11 0.82
C SER A 185 -0.45 19.54 -0.57
N THR A 186 0.63 19.37 -1.32
CA THR A 186 0.62 18.73 -2.63
C THR A 186 1.39 17.41 -2.56
N LEU A 187 0.77 16.31 -2.96
CA LEU A 187 1.33 14.97 -2.91
C LEU A 187 1.41 14.36 -4.30
N LEU A 188 2.44 13.58 -4.57
CA LEU A 188 2.49 12.64 -5.67
C LEU A 188 1.95 11.29 -5.16
N GLU A 189 0.78 10.91 -5.62
CA GLU A 189 0.24 9.60 -5.34
C GLU A 189 0.75 8.62 -6.39
N ILE A 190 1.36 7.52 -5.93
CA ILE A 190 2.00 6.49 -6.75
C ILE A 190 1.24 5.19 -6.53
N ARG A 191 0.54 4.71 -7.56
CA ARG A 191 -0.13 3.41 -7.43
C ARG A 191 0.89 2.27 -7.30
N TRP A 192 0.48 1.16 -6.69
CA TRP A 192 1.36 0.04 -6.38
C TRP A 192 2.16 -0.51 -7.58
N GLN A 193 1.61 -0.45 -8.80
CA GLN A 193 2.32 -0.88 -10.01
C GLN A 193 3.55 0.00 -10.27
N GLY A 194 3.39 1.33 -10.22
CA GLY A 194 4.48 2.27 -10.37
C GLY A 194 5.53 2.13 -9.27
N LEU A 195 5.06 2.04 -8.01
CA LEU A 195 5.96 1.83 -6.87
C LEU A 195 6.79 0.54 -7.00
N ARG A 196 6.19 -0.53 -7.52
CA ARG A 196 6.89 -1.78 -7.81
C ARG A 196 7.97 -1.60 -8.86
N GLU A 197 7.69 -0.87 -9.94
CA GLU A 197 8.69 -0.64 -10.99
C GLU A 197 9.83 0.24 -10.48
N LEU A 198 9.53 1.30 -9.72
CA LEU A 198 10.56 2.13 -9.07
C LEU A 198 11.46 1.26 -8.19
N ARG A 199 10.87 0.46 -7.29
CA ARG A 199 11.62 -0.46 -6.43
C ARG A 199 12.43 -1.52 -7.21
N LYS A 200 11.94 -1.95 -8.37
CA LYS A 200 12.58 -2.98 -9.20
C LYS A 200 13.81 -2.47 -9.94
N TYR A 201 13.72 -1.28 -10.48
CA TYR A 201 14.73 -0.74 -11.38
C TYR A 201 15.65 0.30 -10.74
N ASP A 202 15.30 0.80 -9.56
CA ASP A 202 16.13 1.73 -8.80
C ASP A 202 16.52 1.15 -7.44
N GLU A 203 17.82 1.07 -7.19
CA GLU A 203 18.35 0.50 -5.96
C GLU A 203 18.17 1.43 -4.75
N GLY A 204 18.21 2.75 -4.95
CA GLY A 204 17.97 3.74 -3.92
C GLY A 204 16.56 3.63 -3.36
N TRP A 205 15.55 3.61 -4.23
CA TRP A 205 14.15 3.40 -3.85
C TRP A 205 13.93 2.04 -3.20
N ARG A 206 14.58 0.99 -3.72
CA ARG A 206 14.49 -0.34 -3.10
C ARG A 206 15.00 -0.33 -1.66
N ARG A 207 16.21 0.21 -1.44
CA ARG A 207 16.81 0.30 -0.09
C ARG A 207 15.96 1.14 0.85
N MET A 208 15.48 2.31 0.40
CA MET A 208 14.62 3.18 1.19
C MET A 208 13.32 2.47 1.61
N ILE A 209 12.64 1.81 0.70
CA ILE A 209 11.38 1.09 1.00
C ILE A 209 11.64 -0.09 1.94
N ASP A 210 12.70 -0.86 1.72
CA ASP A 210 13.05 -2.01 2.54
C ASP A 210 13.48 -1.58 3.96
N GLN A 211 14.19 -0.46 4.09
CA GLN A 211 14.54 0.11 5.39
C GLN A 211 13.30 0.57 6.15
N ARG A 212 12.37 1.32 5.52
CA ARG A 212 11.11 1.74 6.14
C ARG A 212 10.26 0.54 6.58
N TYR A 213 10.22 -0.51 5.79
CA TYR A 213 9.54 -1.74 6.18
C TYR A 213 10.20 -2.36 7.42
N ARG A 214 11.53 -2.41 7.47
CA ARG A 214 12.29 -2.93 8.61
C ARG A 214 11.97 -2.14 9.89
N GLU A 215 11.95 -0.82 9.79
CA GLU A 215 11.72 0.07 10.92
C GLU A 215 10.27 0.05 11.42
N ASN A 216 9.30 0.01 10.53
CA ASN A 216 7.90 0.30 10.85
C ASN A 216 6.96 -0.92 10.86
N ALA A 217 7.32 -2.02 10.21
CA ALA A 217 6.38 -3.14 10.04
C ALA A 217 6.99 -4.51 10.29
N LEU A 218 8.31 -4.68 10.16
CA LEU A 218 8.92 -6.01 10.22
C LEU A 218 8.72 -6.67 11.57
N LYS A 219 8.90 -5.94 12.68
CA LYS A 219 8.70 -6.49 14.02
C LYS A 219 7.27 -6.98 14.23
N ALA A 220 6.29 -6.17 13.89
CA ALA A 220 4.88 -6.56 13.98
C ALA A 220 4.60 -7.81 13.14
N HIS A 221 5.12 -7.86 11.92
CA HIS A 221 4.96 -9.02 11.05
C HIS A 221 5.65 -10.29 11.61
N LEU A 222 6.80 -10.15 12.23
CA LEU A 222 7.48 -11.25 12.92
C LEU A 222 6.66 -11.73 14.12
N GLN A 223 6.12 -10.82 14.94
CA GLN A 223 5.30 -11.14 16.10
C GLN A 223 3.99 -11.83 15.75
N GLU A 224 3.38 -11.51 14.62
CA GLU A 224 2.19 -12.21 14.09
C GLU A 224 2.49 -13.65 13.66
N SER A 225 3.75 -13.96 13.37
CA SER A 225 4.15 -15.31 12.99
C SER A 225 4.21 -16.23 14.20
N VAL A 226 3.62 -17.44 14.08
CA VAL A 226 3.67 -18.47 15.12
C VAL A 226 5.09 -18.79 15.59
N MET A 227 6.07 -18.65 14.69
CA MET A 227 7.50 -18.96 14.96
C MET A 227 8.14 -17.95 15.90
N PHE A 228 7.80 -16.65 15.76
CA PHE A 228 8.48 -15.56 16.47
C PHE A 228 7.59 -14.86 17.50
N SER A 229 6.31 -15.23 17.61
CA SER A 229 5.32 -14.59 18.50
C SER A 229 5.66 -14.63 19.99
N ARG A 230 6.57 -15.52 20.42
CA ARG A 230 6.98 -15.69 21.82
C ARG A 230 8.34 -15.07 22.13
N LEU A 231 9.00 -14.43 21.18
CA LEU A 231 10.26 -13.75 21.42
C LEU A 231 10.04 -12.47 22.22
N ASP A 232 10.98 -12.18 23.12
CA ASP A 232 11.09 -10.87 23.76
C ASP A 232 11.56 -9.80 22.74
N GLU A 233 11.45 -8.52 23.12
CA GLU A 233 11.75 -7.40 22.24
C GLU A 233 13.22 -7.41 21.74
N ASP A 234 14.18 -7.77 22.59
CA ASP A 234 15.60 -7.78 22.23
C ASP A 234 15.91 -8.91 21.23
N SER A 235 15.36 -10.10 21.47
CA SER A 235 15.46 -11.23 20.57
C SER A 235 14.78 -10.97 19.23
N LEU A 236 13.62 -10.31 19.26
CA LEU A 236 12.89 -9.90 18.06
C LEU A 236 13.68 -8.88 17.25
N GLN A 237 14.33 -7.92 17.91
CA GLN A 237 15.22 -6.95 17.26
C GLN A 237 16.40 -7.65 16.61
N ALA A 238 17.05 -8.57 17.33
CA ALA A 238 18.17 -9.33 16.80
C ALA A 238 17.79 -10.18 15.56
N VAL A 239 16.57 -10.71 15.52
CA VAL A 239 16.03 -11.37 14.33
C VAL A 239 15.81 -10.36 13.21
N ALA A 240 15.14 -9.22 13.49
CA ALA A 240 14.83 -8.19 12.52
C ALA A 240 16.09 -7.64 11.82
N ASP A 241 17.19 -7.48 12.56
CA ASP A 241 18.46 -6.98 12.04
C ASP A 241 19.13 -7.96 11.04
N LYS A 242 18.83 -9.26 11.17
CA LYS A 242 19.37 -10.32 10.30
C LYS A 242 18.48 -10.65 9.11
N VAL A 243 17.27 -10.08 9.03
CA VAL A 243 16.35 -10.34 7.90
C VAL A 243 16.94 -9.81 6.60
N LEU A 244 17.01 -10.65 5.59
CA LEU A 244 17.34 -10.28 4.22
C LEU A 244 16.07 -10.22 3.40
N PHE A 245 15.93 -9.18 2.55
CA PHE A 245 14.79 -9.04 1.64
C PHE A 245 15.20 -9.52 0.25
N GLU A 246 14.60 -10.61 -0.16
CA GLU A 246 14.82 -11.19 -1.48
C GLU A 246 13.57 -11.06 -2.35
N THR A 247 13.75 -10.94 -3.65
CA THR A 247 12.64 -10.86 -4.61
C THR A 247 12.81 -11.96 -5.65
N TYR A 248 11.84 -12.84 -5.71
CA TYR A 248 11.77 -13.92 -6.68
C TYR A 248 10.70 -13.61 -7.73
N GLY A 249 11.09 -13.73 -9.00
CA GLY A 249 10.18 -13.57 -10.12
C GLY A 249 9.77 -12.14 -10.43
N SER A 250 9.04 -12.01 -11.53
CA SER A 250 8.33 -10.78 -11.89
C SER A 250 6.91 -10.91 -11.39
N PHE A 251 6.50 -10.03 -10.49
CA PHE A 251 5.17 -10.06 -9.93
C PHE A 251 4.14 -9.55 -10.92
N ASP A 252 3.68 -10.43 -11.79
CA ASP A 252 2.48 -10.20 -12.58
C ASP A 252 1.31 -10.87 -11.88
N TRP A 253 0.24 -10.11 -11.70
CA TRP A 253 -0.95 -10.48 -10.96
C TRP A 253 -1.48 -11.88 -11.25
N ASN A 254 -2.29 -12.42 -10.32
CA ASN A 254 -2.97 -13.72 -10.37
C ASN A 254 -3.54 -14.07 -11.76
N VAL A 255 -4.05 -13.10 -12.51
CA VAL A 255 -4.55 -13.30 -13.89
C VAL A 255 -3.41 -13.55 -14.88
N ALA A 256 -2.28 -12.87 -14.76
CA ALA A 256 -1.11 -13.11 -15.60
C ALA A 256 -0.41 -14.40 -15.21
N PHE A 257 -0.31 -14.70 -13.91
CA PHE A 257 0.19 -15.97 -13.38
C PHE A 257 -0.66 -17.15 -13.87
N GLN A 258 -1.98 -17.09 -13.80
CA GLN A 258 -2.85 -18.16 -14.30
C GLN A 258 -2.73 -18.34 -15.82
N ARG A 259 -2.60 -17.25 -16.59
CA ARG A 259 -2.37 -17.31 -18.05
C ARG A 259 -1.00 -17.89 -18.39
N GLN A 260 0.05 -17.52 -17.66
CA GLN A 260 1.39 -18.04 -17.84
C GLN A 260 1.46 -19.53 -17.51
N ARG A 261 0.74 -19.97 -16.46
CA ARG A 261 0.58 -21.38 -16.10
C ARG A 261 -0.16 -22.16 -17.21
N GLN A 262 -1.20 -21.58 -17.81
CA GLN A 262 -1.95 -22.21 -18.90
C GLN A 262 -1.15 -22.27 -20.20
N SER A 263 -0.24 -21.32 -20.44
CA SER A 263 0.59 -21.26 -21.66
C SER A 263 1.86 -22.11 -21.59
N GLY A 264 2.22 -22.65 -20.44
CA GLY A 264 3.43 -23.47 -20.26
C GLY A 264 4.75 -22.73 -20.52
N SER A 265 4.73 -21.43 -20.72
CA SER A 265 5.87 -20.66 -21.26
C SER A 265 6.54 -19.76 -20.22
N GLY A 266 7.01 -20.31 -19.11
CA GLY A 266 7.82 -19.53 -18.19
C GLY A 266 8.54 -20.41 -17.17
N LYS A 267 9.85 -20.29 -17.06
CA LYS A 267 10.58 -20.87 -15.94
C LYS A 267 10.16 -20.06 -14.71
N GLU A 268 9.38 -20.69 -13.83
CA GLU A 268 9.11 -20.12 -12.51
C GLU A 268 10.42 -20.08 -11.70
N PRO A 269 10.76 -18.94 -11.07
CA PRO A 269 11.94 -18.90 -10.21
C PRO A 269 11.73 -19.82 -9.03
N ILE A 270 12.73 -20.65 -8.77
CA ILE A 270 12.74 -21.61 -7.67
C ILE A 270 13.34 -20.91 -6.46
N ILE A 271 12.59 -20.85 -5.36
CA ILE A 271 13.03 -20.27 -4.10
C ILE A 271 13.92 -21.27 -3.34
N ALA A 272 13.47 -22.53 -3.25
CA ALA A 272 14.21 -23.61 -2.62
C ALA A 272 13.94 -24.92 -3.37
N ARG A 273 14.92 -25.80 -3.47
CA ARG A 273 14.78 -27.09 -4.14
C ARG A 273 14.65 -28.22 -3.14
N GLN A 274 13.90 -29.24 -3.52
CA GLN A 274 13.79 -30.48 -2.75
C GLN A 274 15.19 -31.08 -2.56
N GLY A 275 15.56 -31.35 -1.31
CA GLY A 275 16.85 -31.93 -0.94
C GLY A 275 17.96 -30.90 -0.69
N GLU A 276 17.73 -29.61 -0.91
CA GLU A 276 18.62 -28.54 -0.48
C GLU A 276 18.34 -28.15 0.99
N TYR A 277 19.39 -27.78 1.71
CA TYR A 277 19.26 -27.22 3.06
C TYR A 277 19.26 -25.69 2.94
N PRO A 278 18.17 -25.00 3.24
CA PRO A 278 18.16 -23.54 3.25
C PRO A 278 18.96 -23.01 4.44
N ASP A 279 19.71 -21.94 4.23
CA ASP A 279 20.51 -21.29 5.28
C ASP A 279 19.66 -20.50 6.31
N GLY A 280 18.34 -20.52 6.15
CA GLY A 280 17.45 -19.78 7.03
C GLY A 280 15.97 -20.10 6.81
N VAL A 281 15.13 -19.34 7.51
CA VAL A 281 13.67 -19.41 7.38
C VAL A 281 13.21 -18.43 6.33
N LEU A 282 12.40 -18.90 5.40
CA LEU A 282 11.82 -18.07 4.33
C LEU A 282 10.39 -17.66 4.72
N MET A 283 10.15 -16.34 4.81
CA MET A 283 8.84 -15.75 5.06
C MET A 283 8.36 -14.99 3.82
N ILE A 284 7.12 -15.24 3.42
CA ILE A 284 6.51 -14.55 2.28
C ILE A 284 5.94 -13.22 2.79
N ARG A 285 6.56 -12.10 2.39
CA ARG A 285 6.05 -10.76 2.69
C ARG A 285 4.90 -10.36 1.78
N ALA A 286 5.03 -10.66 0.50
CA ALA A 286 4.02 -10.36 -0.50
C ALA A 286 4.16 -11.31 -1.68
N GLY A 287 3.02 -11.75 -2.23
CA GLY A 287 3.00 -12.67 -3.36
C GLY A 287 2.52 -14.05 -2.99
N PHE A 288 2.79 -15.00 -3.88
CA PHE A 288 2.39 -16.40 -3.73
C PHE A 288 3.58 -17.30 -4.04
N ALA A 289 3.76 -18.33 -3.25
CA ALA A 289 4.69 -19.40 -3.52
C ALA A 289 3.92 -20.73 -3.65
N ARG A 290 4.41 -21.62 -4.48
CA ARG A 290 3.86 -22.95 -4.67
C ARG A 290 4.86 -23.97 -4.12
N VAL A 291 4.38 -24.88 -3.31
CA VAL A 291 5.17 -26.03 -2.87
C VAL A 291 4.82 -27.21 -3.76
N SER A 292 5.86 -27.80 -4.36
CA SER A 292 5.71 -28.98 -5.18
C SER A 292 6.74 -30.04 -4.80
N VAL A 293 6.43 -31.30 -5.01
CA VAL A 293 7.34 -32.43 -4.79
C VAL A 293 7.48 -33.22 -6.07
N LYS A 294 8.71 -33.62 -6.40
CA LYS A 294 8.98 -34.54 -7.50
C LYS A 294 8.65 -35.96 -7.03
N HIS A 295 7.80 -36.65 -7.77
CA HIS A 295 7.48 -38.04 -7.54
C HIS A 295 7.58 -38.81 -8.87
N GLY A 296 8.59 -39.66 -9.00
CA GLY A 296 8.90 -40.34 -10.26
C GLY A 296 9.18 -39.36 -11.37
N ASN A 297 8.52 -39.53 -12.53
CA ASN A 297 8.68 -38.63 -13.70
C ASN A 297 7.74 -37.43 -13.68
N GLY A 298 7.01 -37.18 -12.59
CA GLY A 298 6.04 -36.10 -12.47
C GLY A 298 6.33 -35.18 -11.28
N GLU A 299 5.68 -34.01 -11.30
CA GLU A 299 5.71 -33.02 -10.23
C GLU A 299 4.28 -32.89 -9.66
N ARG A 300 4.14 -33.02 -8.33
CA ARG A 300 2.87 -32.87 -7.62
C ARG A 300 2.91 -31.61 -6.77
N THR A 301 1.96 -30.71 -7.00
CA THR A 301 1.75 -29.55 -6.13
C THR A 301 1.10 -30.00 -4.83
N LEU A 302 1.63 -29.52 -3.69
CA LEU A 302 1.13 -29.80 -2.36
C LEU A 302 0.16 -28.72 -1.87
N THR A 303 0.47 -27.44 -2.15
CA THR A 303 -0.35 -26.25 -1.83
C THR A 303 -0.13 -25.15 -2.86
#